data_944350ee38c5154b0017d281964fd85a
#
_entry.id   944350ee38c5154b0017d281964fd85a
#
_cell.length_a   1.000
_cell.length_b   1.000
_cell.length_c   1.000
_cell.angle_alpha   90.00
_cell.angle_beta   90.00
_cell.angle_gamma   90.00
#
_symmetry.space_group_name_H-M   'P 1'
#
loop_
_entity.id
_entity.type
_entity.pdbx_description
1 polymer ?
#
loop_
_entity_poly.entity_id
_entity_poly.type
_entity_poly.pdbx_seq_one_letter_code
_entity_poly.pdbx_strand_id
1 'polypeptide(L)'
;IDFSGMAELGSNRGIVLDGSYWHFYDIDICNAGDNGMLLSGDNNIIELCQFYANHDSGLQISRYNTSADTIDLWPSNNLILNCTAFDNKDEATCENADGFAAKLTCGEGNVFDGCISYCNSDDGWDLYAKPATGSTGVVTIKNSVAFGNGKLTNGEGSANGDMNGFKLGGSNKQCPTPHVVTNCIAFNNGATGFTDNGNGGAVTLTNCTSVNNGM
;
A
#
# COMPACT_ATOMS: atom_id res chain seq x y z
N ILE A 1 -0.20 -15.73 -10.92
CA ILE A 1 -1.49 -15.49 -11.61
C ILE A 1 -1.32 -14.25 -12.47
N ASP A 2 -1.45 -14.40 -13.78
CA ASP A 2 -1.26 -13.31 -14.74
C ASP A 2 -2.63 -12.90 -15.31
N PHE A 3 -2.95 -11.61 -15.16
CA PHE A 3 -4.20 -10.98 -15.62
C PHE A 3 -4.02 -10.14 -16.89
N SER A 4 -2.97 -10.37 -17.69
CA SER A 4 -2.59 -9.56 -18.87
C SER A 4 -3.67 -9.35 -19.94
N GLY A 5 -4.75 -10.12 -19.91
CA GLY A 5 -5.93 -9.91 -20.76
C GLY A 5 -7.02 -9.01 -20.16
N MET A 6 -6.81 -8.51 -18.94
CA MET A 6 -7.78 -7.68 -18.23
C MET A 6 -7.67 -6.21 -18.66
N ALA A 7 -8.79 -5.56 -18.93
CA ALA A 7 -8.78 -4.14 -19.26
C ALA A 7 -8.51 -3.29 -18.00
N GLU A 8 -7.82 -2.17 -18.17
CA GLU A 8 -7.62 -1.18 -17.10
C GLU A 8 -8.96 -0.50 -16.76
N LEU A 9 -9.54 -0.88 -15.64
CA LEU A 9 -10.80 -0.35 -15.11
C LEU A 9 -10.79 -0.53 -13.58
N GLY A 10 -11.19 0.47 -12.81
CA GLY A 10 -11.23 0.46 -11.34
C GLY A 10 -12.12 -0.61 -10.69
N SER A 11 -12.70 -1.51 -11.46
CA SER A 11 -13.41 -2.71 -10.99
C SER A 11 -12.67 -4.01 -11.29
N ASN A 12 -11.61 -3.94 -12.11
CA ASN A 12 -10.90 -5.10 -12.64
C ASN A 12 -9.69 -5.48 -11.77
N ARG A 13 -9.97 -5.75 -10.50
CA ARG A 13 -8.98 -6.23 -9.55
C ARG A 13 -8.56 -7.67 -9.88
N GLY A 14 -7.29 -7.98 -9.69
CA GLY A 14 -6.81 -9.35 -9.91
C GLY A 14 -7.46 -10.32 -8.94
N ILE A 15 -7.31 -10.07 -7.64
CA ILE A 15 -7.95 -10.86 -6.57
C ILE A 15 -8.72 -9.93 -5.64
N VAL A 16 -9.97 -10.29 -5.33
CA VAL A 16 -10.72 -9.71 -4.21
C VAL A 16 -10.83 -10.76 -3.12
N LEU A 17 -10.11 -10.56 -2.02
CA LEU A 17 -10.16 -11.43 -0.86
C LEU A 17 -11.05 -10.82 0.22
N ASP A 18 -12.35 -11.13 0.17
CA ASP A 18 -13.36 -10.69 1.15
C ASP A 18 -13.62 -11.76 2.24
N GLY A 19 -12.93 -12.88 2.16
CA GLY A 19 -12.95 -13.95 3.16
C GLY A 19 -11.92 -13.72 4.26
N SER A 20 -12.12 -14.38 5.41
CA SER A 20 -11.22 -14.30 6.56
C SER A 20 -10.52 -15.63 6.84
N TYR A 21 -9.37 -15.59 7.53
CA TYR A 21 -8.56 -16.76 7.92
C TYR A 21 -7.96 -17.53 6.75
N TRP A 22 -7.66 -16.84 5.62
CA TRP A 22 -6.93 -17.40 4.49
C TRP A 22 -5.43 -17.24 4.68
N HIS A 23 -4.67 -18.18 4.13
CA HIS A 23 -3.23 -18.08 3.98
C HIS A 23 -2.88 -18.20 2.49
N PHE A 24 -2.48 -17.08 1.88
CA PHE A 24 -1.90 -17.03 0.54
C PHE A 24 -0.39 -17.14 0.69
N TYR A 25 0.21 -18.11 0.02
CA TYR A 25 1.62 -18.41 0.17
C TYR A 25 2.28 -18.61 -1.19
N ASP A 26 3.37 -17.87 -1.45
CA ASP A 26 4.24 -18.02 -2.61
C ASP A 26 3.49 -17.91 -3.96
N ILE A 27 2.74 -16.82 -4.13
CA ILE A 27 1.93 -16.55 -5.32
C ILE A 27 2.32 -15.20 -5.93
N ASP A 28 2.63 -15.21 -7.23
CA ASP A 28 2.81 -13.99 -8.02
C ASP A 28 1.48 -13.54 -8.61
N ILE A 29 1.19 -12.24 -8.50
CA ILE A 29 -0.05 -11.60 -8.96
C ILE A 29 0.34 -10.38 -9.79
N CYS A 30 0.00 -10.40 -11.10
CA CYS A 30 0.45 -9.35 -12.01
C CYS A 30 -0.56 -9.02 -13.11
N ASN A 31 -0.36 -7.84 -13.71
CA ASN A 31 -1.12 -7.33 -14.86
C ASN A 31 -2.63 -7.20 -14.62
N ALA A 32 -3.06 -7.00 -13.39
CA ALA A 32 -4.46 -6.71 -13.08
C ALA A 32 -4.85 -5.31 -13.60
N GLY A 33 -6.08 -5.15 -14.05
CA GLY A 33 -6.58 -3.87 -14.59
C GLY A 33 -6.89 -2.80 -13.52
N ASP A 34 -6.70 -3.12 -12.25
CA ASP A 34 -6.80 -2.27 -11.06
C ASP A 34 -5.83 -2.84 -10.01
N ASN A 35 -6.14 -2.90 -8.74
CA ASN A 35 -5.28 -3.52 -7.73
C ASN A 35 -4.91 -4.97 -8.08
N GLY A 36 -3.68 -5.37 -7.84
CA GLY A 36 -3.28 -6.77 -7.92
C GLY A 36 -4.09 -7.62 -6.94
N MET A 37 -4.17 -7.20 -5.67
CA MET A 37 -5.07 -7.76 -4.66
C MET A 37 -5.78 -6.65 -3.88
N LEU A 38 -7.11 -6.75 -3.77
CA LEU A 38 -7.89 -6.03 -2.76
C LEU A 38 -8.17 -6.99 -1.60
N LEU A 39 -7.53 -6.75 -0.47
CA LEU A 39 -7.72 -7.49 0.78
C LEU A 39 -8.77 -6.79 1.62
N SER A 40 -9.95 -7.40 1.72
CA SER A 40 -11.14 -6.85 2.38
C SER A 40 -11.63 -7.69 3.56
N GLY A 41 -11.10 -8.89 3.76
CA GLY A 41 -11.41 -9.74 4.90
C GLY A 41 -10.45 -9.55 6.08
N ASP A 42 -10.67 -10.31 7.14
CA ASP A 42 -9.94 -10.20 8.40
C ASP A 42 -9.06 -11.43 8.67
N ASN A 43 -8.02 -11.24 9.49
CA ASN A 43 -7.20 -12.34 10.02
C ASN A 43 -6.57 -13.22 8.92
N ASN A 44 -6.22 -12.62 7.78
CA ASN A 44 -5.56 -13.32 6.68
C ASN A 44 -4.04 -13.18 6.80
N ILE A 45 -3.33 -14.15 6.23
CA ILE A 45 -1.88 -14.12 6.06
C ILE A 45 -1.58 -14.14 4.57
N ILE A 46 -0.83 -13.14 4.11
CA ILE A 46 -0.30 -13.06 2.76
C ILE A 46 1.22 -13.13 2.89
N GLU A 47 1.81 -14.23 2.45
CA GLU A 47 3.22 -14.53 2.72
C GLU A 47 3.97 -14.90 1.46
N LEU A 48 5.18 -14.33 1.28
CA LEU A 48 6.10 -14.57 0.16
C LEU A 48 5.49 -14.31 -1.22
N CYS A 49 4.44 -13.49 -1.29
CA CYS A 49 3.76 -13.15 -2.54
C CYS A 49 4.43 -11.96 -3.24
N GLN A 50 4.30 -11.90 -4.57
CA GLN A 50 4.74 -10.76 -5.37
C GLN A 50 3.56 -10.10 -6.07
N PHE A 51 3.54 -8.77 -6.10
CA PHE A 51 2.51 -7.95 -6.72
C PHE A 51 3.17 -6.97 -7.69
N TYR A 52 3.04 -7.19 -9.00
CA TYR A 52 3.77 -6.34 -9.95
C TYR A 52 3.02 -6.08 -11.25
N ALA A 53 3.34 -4.96 -11.87
CA ALA A 53 2.75 -4.53 -13.13
C ALA A 53 1.21 -4.47 -13.10
N ASN A 54 0.62 -4.17 -11.95
CA ASN A 54 -0.81 -3.94 -11.83
C ASN A 54 -1.14 -2.47 -12.10
N HIS A 55 -2.38 -2.17 -12.53
CA HIS A 55 -2.78 -0.83 -12.96
C HIS A 55 -3.32 0.06 -11.82
N ASP A 56 -3.14 -0.34 -10.58
CA ASP A 56 -3.31 0.40 -9.34
C ASP A 56 -2.34 -0.21 -8.30
N SER A 57 -2.58 -0.08 -7.01
CA SER A 57 -1.70 -0.64 -5.98
C SER A 57 -1.49 -2.15 -6.10
N GLY A 58 -0.29 -2.63 -5.85
CA GLY A 58 0.02 -4.06 -5.86
C GLY A 58 -0.88 -4.85 -4.92
N LEU A 59 -0.92 -4.46 -3.63
CA LEU A 59 -1.88 -4.96 -2.65
C LEU A 59 -2.49 -3.78 -1.89
N GLN A 60 -3.82 -3.71 -1.87
CA GLN A 60 -4.56 -2.73 -1.07
C GLN A 60 -5.41 -3.39 0.01
N ILE A 61 -5.28 -2.93 1.26
CA ILE A 61 -6.18 -3.27 2.37
C ILE A 61 -7.23 -2.18 2.48
N SER A 62 -8.47 -2.49 2.09
CA SER A 62 -9.64 -1.64 2.28
C SER A 62 -10.91 -2.44 2.05
N ARG A 63 -12.06 -1.94 2.52
CA ARG A 63 -13.34 -2.62 2.36
C ARG A 63 -13.70 -2.85 0.89
N TYR A 64 -14.23 -4.01 0.57
CA TYR A 64 -14.93 -4.28 -0.70
C TYR A 64 -16.41 -3.95 -0.59
N ASN A 65 -17.05 -4.35 0.50
CA ASN A 65 -18.46 -4.06 0.75
C ASN A 65 -18.65 -2.60 1.16
N THR A 66 -19.26 -1.81 0.30
CA THR A 66 -19.51 -0.37 0.55
C THR A 66 -20.46 -0.09 1.70
N SER A 67 -21.24 -1.10 2.15
CA SER A 67 -22.12 -1.00 3.32
C SER A 67 -21.38 -1.15 4.66
N ALA A 68 -20.10 -1.57 4.64
CA ALA A 68 -19.22 -1.57 5.82
C ALA A 68 -18.76 -0.13 6.07
N ASP A 69 -19.55 0.69 6.72
CA ASP A 69 -19.37 2.13 6.85
C ASP A 69 -18.69 2.58 8.16
N THR A 70 -18.36 1.64 9.04
CA THR A 70 -17.66 1.89 10.32
C THR A 70 -16.38 1.09 10.42
N ILE A 71 -15.42 1.60 11.19
CA ILE A 71 -14.06 1.04 11.29
C ILE A 71 -14.03 -0.41 11.79
N ASP A 72 -14.97 -0.80 12.62
CA ASP A 72 -15.11 -2.16 13.16
C ASP A 72 -15.59 -3.19 12.13
N LEU A 73 -16.03 -2.72 10.96
CA LEU A 73 -16.42 -3.56 9.81
C LEU A 73 -15.36 -3.56 8.70
N TRP A 74 -14.25 -2.85 8.89
CA TRP A 74 -13.18 -2.76 7.89
C TRP A 74 -12.13 -3.85 8.08
N PRO A 75 -11.42 -4.24 7.01
CA PRO A 75 -10.43 -5.32 7.06
C PRO A 75 -9.39 -5.10 8.15
N SER A 76 -9.26 -6.06 9.06
CA SER A 76 -8.51 -5.94 10.31
C SER A 76 -7.64 -7.18 10.57
N ASN A 77 -6.56 -6.99 11.33
CA ASN A 77 -5.70 -8.08 11.83
C ASN A 77 -5.07 -8.95 10.71
N ASN A 78 -4.83 -8.39 9.54
CA ASN A 78 -4.14 -9.09 8.46
C ASN A 78 -2.62 -8.95 8.60
N LEU A 79 -1.89 -10.01 8.25
CA LEU A 79 -0.43 -10.04 8.22
C LEU A 79 0.04 -10.17 6.76
N ILE A 80 0.79 -9.17 6.29
CA ILE A 80 1.51 -9.21 5.02
C ILE A 80 2.97 -9.46 5.36
N LEU A 81 3.46 -10.65 5.05
CA LEU A 81 4.75 -11.17 5.51
C LEU A 81 5.69 -11.45 4.35
N ASN A 82 6.86 -10.83 4.34
CA ASN A 82 7.92 -11.07 3.34
C ASN A 82 7.44 -10.97 1.88
N CYS A 83 6.51 -10.07 1.61
CA CYS A 83 5.97 -9.83 0.27
C CYS A 83 6.76 -8.75 -0.46
N THR A 84 6.67 -8.78 -1.79
CA THR A 84 7.32 -7.78 -2.65
C THR A 84 6.29 -7.13 -3.58
N ALA A 85 6.37 -5.80 -3.77
CA ALA A 85 5.52 -5.07 -4.71
C ALA A 85 6.36 -4.11 -5.56
N PHE A 86 6.21 -4.18 -6.90
CA PHE A 86 7.01 -3.37 -7.81
C PHE A 86 6.36 -3.18 -9.19
N ASP A 87 6.80 -2.15 -9.91
CA ASP A 87 6.32 -1.81 -11.25
C ASP A 87 4.80 -1.66 -11.36
N ASN A 88 4.11 -1.34 -10.28
CA ASN A 88 2.70 -1.03 -10.33
C ASN A 88 2.50 0.41 -10.86
N LYS A 89 1.55 0.60 -11.80
CA LYS A 89 1.35 1.87 -12.48
C LYS A 89 -0.08 2.02 -12.99
N ASP A 90 -0.77 3.09 -12.60
CA ASP A 90 -1.96 3.57 -13.29
C ASP A 90 -1.51 4.28 -14.59
N GLU A 91 -1.87 3.73 -15.74
CA GLU A 91 -1.43 4.26 -17.04
C GLU A 91 -2.02 5.63 -17.34
N ALA A 92 -3.19 5.95 -16.81
CA ALA A 92 -3.88 7.19 -17.08
C ALA A 92 -3.32 8.36 -16.26
N THR A 93 -2.98 8.13 -14.99
CA THR A 93 -2.62 9.21 -14.07
C THR A 93 -1.24 9.07 -13.46
N CYS A 94 -0.68 7.88 -13.35
CA CYS A 94 0.47 7.52 -12.51
C CYS A 94 0.23 7.74 -11.00
N GLU A 95 -0.99 8.12 -10.59
CA GLU A 95 -1.39 8.26 -9.18
C GLU A 95 -1.97 6.94 -8.66
N ASN A 96 -2.01 6.78 -7.34
CA ASN A 96 -2.61 5.66 -6.62
C ASN A 96 -1.97 4.28 -6.80
N ALA A 97 -1.09 4.09 -7.76
CA ALA A 97 -0.43 2.81 -7.99
C ALA A 97 0.78 2.64 -7.06
N ASP A 98 0.46 2.35 -5.81
CA ASP A 98 1.42 2.09 -4.74
C ASP A 98 1.94 0.65 -4.79
N GLY A 99 3.05 0.37 -4.13
CA GLY A 99 3.41 -1.02 -3.88
C GLY A 99 2.42 -1.68 -2.93
N PHE A 100 2.26 -1.09 -1.74
CA PHE A 100 1.32 -1.52 -0.71
C PHE A 100 0.47 -0.34 -0.25
N ALA A 101 -0.83 -0.55 -0.11
CA ALA A 101 -1.73 0.44 0.43
C ALA A 101 -2.57 -0.15 1.58
N ALA A 102 -2.74 0.61 2.66
CA ALA A 102 -3.70 0.32 3.71
C ALA A 102 -4.45 1.64 3.99
N LYS A 103 -5.38 1.97 3.09
CA LYS A 103 -5.90 3.33 2.97
C LYS A 103 -7.43 3.40 2.98
N LEU A 104 -7.95 4.59 3.28
CA LEU A 104 -9.37 4.97 3.25
C LEU A 104 -10.24 4.23 4.26
N THR A 105 -10.42 2.93 4.11
CA THR A 105 -11.31 2.09 4.93
C THR A 105 -10.57 0.84 5.40
N CYS A 106 -9.44 1.06 6.06
CA CYS A 106 -8.59 0.04 6.68
C CYS A 106 -8.86 0.01 8.19
N GLY A 107 -9.15 -1.17 8.74
CA GLY A 107 -9.40 -1.41 10.15
C GLY A 107 -8.11 -1.61 10.96
N GLU A 108 -8.27 -1.97 12.22
CA GLU A 108 -7.17 -2.07 13.18
C GLU A 108 -6.29 -3.31 12.99
N GLY A 109 -5.06 -3.24 13.46
CA GLY A 109 -4.18 -4.40 13.65
C GLY A 109 -3.57 -5.00 12.38
N ASN A 110 -3.64 -4.32 11.23
CA ASN A 110 -2.97 -4.76 10.02
C ASN A 110 -1.46 -4.54 10.13
N VAL A 111 -0.67 -5.53 9.71
CA VAL A 111 0.80 -5.54 9.84
C VAL A 111 1.46 -5.88 8.51
N PHE A 112 2.45 -5.07 8.11
CA PHE A 112 3.42 -5.41 7.08
C PHE A 112 4.76 -5.74 7.77
N ASP A 113 5.31 -6.92 7.54
CA ASP A 113 6.55 -7.39 8.16
C ASP A 113 7.50 -7.99 7.12
N GLY A 114 8.71 -7.47 7.01
CA GLY A 114 9.72 -7.98 6.09
C GLY A 114 9.43 -7.72 4.61
N CYS A 115 8.57 -6.76 4.29
CA CYS A 115 8.13 -6.49 2.93
C CYS A 115 9.08 -5.53 2.18
N ILE A 116 9.10 -5.65 0.86
CA ILE A 116 9.89 -4.81 -0.04
C ILE A 116 8.95 -4.14 -1.05
N SER A 117 9.01 -2.81 -1.15
CA SER A 117 8.28 -2.05 -2.16
C SER A 117 9.24 -1.20 -2.97
N TYR A 118 9.27 -1.40 -4.30
CA TYR A 118 10.22 -0.65 -5.12
C TYR A 118 9.70 -0.36 -6.53
N CYS A 119 10.14 0.74 -7.09
CA CYS A 119 9.87 1.09 -8.49
C CYS A 119 8.38 1.09 -8.85
N ASN A 120 7.51 1.53 -7.95
CA ASN A 120 6.10 1.80 -8.26
C ASN A 120 5.96 3.24 -8.74
N SER A 121 4.91 3.55 -9.51
CA SER A 121 4.74 4.89 -10.08
C SER A 121 4.33 5.93 -9.03
N ASP A 122 3.67 5.52 -7.95
CA ASP A 122 3.30 6.40 -6.84
C ASP A 122 4.15 6.09 -5.61
N ASP A 123 3.59 5.66 -4.51
CA ASP A 123 4.30 5.46 -3.25
C ASP A 123 4.76 4.00 -3.04
N GLY A 124 5.74 3.79 -2.18
CA GLY A 124 6.06 2.45 -1.70
C GLY A 124 4.96 1.90 -0.79
N TRP A 125 4.57 2.69 0.21
CA TRP A 125 3.39 2.48 1.07
C TRP A 125 2.52 3.72 1.09
N ASP A 126 1.19 3.53 0.96
CA ASP A 126 0.20 4.60 1.16
C ASP A 126 -0.82 4.22 2.25
N LEU A 127 -0.82 4.99 3.35
CA LEU A 127 -1.76 4.87 4.46
C LEU A 127 -2.78 6.04 4.49
N TYR A 128 -3.17 6.53 3.33
CA TYR A 128 -4.01 7.71 3.19
C TYR A 128 -5.39 7.54 3.82
N ALA A 129 -5.81 8.57 4.55
CA ALA A 129 -7.17 8.72 5.07
C ALA A 129 -7.77 10.05 4.58
N LYS A 130 -9.09 10.12 4.48
CA LYS A 130 -9.80 11.35 4.09
C LYS A 130 -11.01 11.61 4.98
N PRO A 131 -11.43 12.89 5.15
CA PRO A 131 -12.53 13.24 6.04
C PRO A 131 -13.85 12.53 5.75
N ALA A 132 -14.10 12.19 4.47
CA ALA A 132 -15.31 11.50 4.06
C ALA A 132 -15.45 10.08 4.63
N THR A 133 -14.34 9.41 4.92
CA THR A 133 -14.30 8.07 5.54
C THR A 133 -13.86 8.11 7.01
N GLY A 134 -13.21 9.19 7.44
CA GLY A 134 -12.63 9.30 8.77
C GLY A 134 -11.25 8.68 8.88
N SER A 135 -10.77 8.54 10.13
CA SER A 135 -9.50 7.90 10.43
C SER A 135 -9.52 6.41 10.12
N THR A 136 -8.40 5.89 9.63
CA THR A 136 -8.16 4.45 9.49
C THR A 136 -7.77 3.83 10.84
N GLY A 137 -7.74 2.51 10.92
CA GLY A 137 -7.11 1.79 12.01
C GLY A 137 -5.59 1.94 12.01
N VAL A 138 -4.98 1.63 13.14
CA VAL A 138 -3.52 1.67 13.27
C VAL A 138 -2.89 0.54 12.45
N VAL A 139 -1.98 0.92 11.56
CA VAL A 139 -1.15 -0.01 10.78
C VAL A 139 0.26 -0.03 11.34
N THR A 140 0.83 -1.22 11.44
CA THR A 140 2.24 -1.42 11.79
C THR A 140 3.03 -1.85 10.57
N ILE A 141 4.14 -1.13 10.26
CA ILE A 141 5.09 -1.51 9.23
C ILE A 141 6.43 -1.77 9.91
N LYS A 142 7.01 -2.95 9.72
CA LYS A 142 8.28 -3.28 10.34
C LYS A 142 9.20 -4.11 9.44
N ASN A 143 10.51 -3.99 9.68
CA ASN A 143 11.54 -4.75 8.97
C ASN A 143 11.46 -4.63 7.45
N SER A 144 10.97 -3.51 6.92
CA SER A 144 10.55 -3.34 5.53
C SER A 144 11.41 -2.30 4.81
N VAL A 145 11.43 -2.38 3.48
CA VAL A 145 12.27 -1.51 2.64
C VAL A 145 11.46 -0.90 1.51
N ALA A 146 11.59 0.43 1.32
CA ALA A 146 11.02 1.17 0.19
C ALA A 146 12.12 1.86 -0.61
N PHE A 147 12.21 1.61 -1.93
CA PHE A 147 13.21 2.28 -2.74
C PHE A 147 12.81 2.46 -4.21
N GLY A 148 13.35 3.51 -4.84
CA GLY A 148 13.18 3.76 -6.26
C GLY A 148 11.74 4.07 -6.70
N ASN A 149 10.80 4.31 -5.78
CA ASN A 149 9.42 4.65 -6.12
C ASN A 149 9.37 6.02 -6.81
N GLY A 150 8.46 6.19 -7.77
CA GLY A 150 8.41 7.29 -8.72
C GLY A 150 9.08 6.98 -10.06
N LYS A 151 9.67 5.79 -10.22
CA LYS A 151 10.30 5.36 -11.45
C LYS A 151 10.28 3.83 -11.56
N LEU A 152 9.73 3.32 -12.64
CA LEU A 152 9.66 1.88 -12.91
C LEU A 152 11.03 1.27 -13.20
N THR A 153 11.15 -0.06 -13.12
CA THR A 153 12.41 -0.77 -13.40
C THR A 153 12.89 -0.59 -14.85
N ASN A 154 11.98 -0.35 -15.79
CA ASN A 154 12.31 -0.03 -17.19
C ASN A 154 12.88 1.39 -17.39
N GLY A 155 12.91 2.21 -16.33
CA GLY A 155 13.38 3.59 -16.34
C GLY A 155 12.31 4.64 -16.60
N GLU A 156 11.05 4.26 -16.81
CA GLU A 156 9.93 5.17 -16.99
C GLU A 156 9.62 5.90 -15.67
N GLY A 157 9.61 7.23 -15.70
CA GLY A 157 9.30 8.06 -14.55
C GLY A 157 7.80 8.28 -14.37
N SER A 158 7.40 8.49 -13.13
CA SER A 158 6.03 8.92 -12.83
C SER A 158 5.78 10.36 -13.26
N ALA A 159 4.60 10.63 -13.81
CA ALA A 159 4.20 11.98 -14.20
C ALA A 159 3.56 12.76 -13.03
N ASN A 160 2.77 12.11 -12.20
CA ASN A 160 1.98 12.76 -11.14
C ASN A 160 1.99 12.03 -9.79
N GLY A 161 2.68 10.90 -9.66
CA GLY A 161 2.76 10.18 -8.38
C GLY A 161 3.45 10.99 -7.29
N ASP A 162 3.12 10.74 -6.04
CA ASP A 162 3.73 11.38 -4.87
C ASP A 162 5.16 10.88 -4.60
N MET A 163 5.51 9.69 -5.09
CA MET A 163 6.87 9.11 -5.15
C MET A 163 7.57 8.96 -3.79
N ASN A 164 6.83 8.76 -2.71
CA ASN A 164 7.40 8.57 -1.39
C ASN A 164 7.79 7.11 -1.13
N GLY A 165 8.67 6.88 -0.17
CA GLY A 165 8.91 5.54 0.36
C GLY A 165 7.74 5.06 1.22
N PHE A 166 7.45 5.82 2.28
CA PHE A 166 6.37 5.54 3.22
C PHE A 166 5.53 6.80 3.45
N LYS A 167 4.31 6.80 2.92
CA LYS A 167 3.31 7.85 3.12
C LYS A 167 2.34 7.40 4.22
N LEU A 168 2.43 8.03 5.38
CA LEU A 168 1.84 7.57 6.63
C LEU A 168 0.60 8.38 7.03
N GLY A 169 -0.29 8.62 6.08
CA GLY A 169 -1.55 9.30 6.33
C GLY A 169 -1.92 10.36 5.29
N GLY A 170 -2.75 11.31 5.70
CA GLY A 170 -3.27 12.37 4.84
C GLY A 170 -4.26 13.28 5.56
N SER A 171 -5.16 13.90 4.80
CA SER A 171 -6.34 14.64 5.29
C SER A 171 -6.10 15.98 5.99
N ASN A 172 -4.89 16.55 5.92
CA ASN A 172 -4.59 17.84 6.57
C ASN A 172 -5.02 17.86 8.06
N LYS A 173 -4.60 16.83 8.81
CA LYS A 173 -4.83 16.60 10.25
C LYS A 173 -6.27 16.27 10.66
N GLN A 174 -7.18 16.06 9.72
CA GLN A 174 -8.57 15.76 10.04
C GLN A 174 -8.85 14.27 10.34
N CYS A 175 -7.93 13.38 9.96
CA CYS A 175 -8.04 11.93 10.16
C CYS A 175 -6.80 11.42 10.91
N PRO A 176 -6.62 11.76 12.21
CA PRO A 176 -5.43 11.36 12.95
C PRO A 176 -5.39 9.85 13.17
N THR A 177 -4.26 9.21 12.82
CA THR A 177 -4.02 7.79 13.10
C THR A 177 -2.56 7.59 13.54
N PRO A 178 -2.29 7.01 14.72
CA PRO A 178 -0.93 6.86 15.25
C PRO A 178 -0.25 5.58 14.70
N HIS A 179 0.03 5.54 13.40
CA HIS A 179 0.73 4.42 12.78
C HIS A 179 2.11 4.17 13.41
N VAL A 180 2.58 2.93 13.33
CA VAL A 180 3.86 2.50 13.90
C VAL A 180 4.77 1.95 12.82
N VAL A 181 5.98 2.52 12.69
CA VAL A 181 7.00 2.09 11.72
C VAL A 181 8.30 1.78 12.47
N THR A 182 8.82 0.57 12.30
CA THR A 182 10.00 0.12 13.04
C THR A 182 10.96 -0.66 12.14
N ASN A 183 12.27 -0.40 12.29
CA ASN A 183 13.33 -1.08 11.53
C ASN A 183 13.15 -1.01 10.01
N CYS A 184 12.71 0.12 9.48
CA CYS A 184 12.46 0.31 8.06
C CYS A 184 13.52 1.18 7.39
N ILE A 185 13.73 0.95 6.10
CA ILE A 185 14.70 1.70 5.29
C ILE A 185 13.99 2.29 4.07
N ALA A 186 14.17 3.58 3.82
CA ALA A 186 13.70 4.26 2.61
C ALA A 186 14.89 4.90 1.88
N PHE A 187 15.11 4.55 0.61
CA PHE A 187 16.21 5.14 -0.14
C PHE A 187 15.91 5.32 -1.63
N ASN A 188 16.48 6.36 -2.23
CA ASN A 188 16.36 6.66 -3.66
C ASN A 188 14.92 6.77 -4.17
N ASN A 189 13.95 7.13 -3.33
CA ASN A 189 12.60 7.42 -3.78
C ASN A 189 12.55 8.83 -4.39
N GLY A 190 11.63 9.06 -5.32
CA GLY A 190 11.53 10.33 -6.05
C GLY A 190 11.17 11.53 -5.17
N ALA A 191 10.48 11.31 -4.04
CA ALA A 191 10.17 12.35 -3.07
C ALA A 191 10.73 12.02 -1.68
N THR A 192 9.93 11.91 -0.64
CA THR A 192 10.39 11.70 0.73
C THR A 192 10.58 10.21 1.08
N GLY A 193 11.51 9.89 1.97
CA GLY A 193 11.64 8.53 2.50
C GLY A 193 10.48 8.16 3.41
N PHE A 194 10.14 9.03 4.37
CA PHE A 194 9.01 8.89 5.28
C PHE A 194 8.29 10.24 5.38
N THR A 195 6.97 10.25 5.19
CA THR A 195 6.15 11.45 5.37
C THR A 195 4.90 11.13 6.17
N ASP A 196 4.50 12.01 7.07
CA ASP A 196 3.20 11.94 7.74
C ASP A 196 2.06 12.37 6.80
N ASN A 197 2.40 13.03 5.70
CA ASN A 197 1.48 13.55 4.70
C ASN A 197 0.29 14.32 5.32
N GLY A 198 0.56 15.08 6.40
CA GLY A 198 -0.48 15.80 7.12
C GLY A 198 -1.38 14.91 7.98
N ASN A 199 -0.93 13.73 8.40
CA ASN A 199 -1.58 12.95 9.46
C ASN A 199 -1.53 13.71 10.78
N GLY A 200 -2.66 13.90 11.43
CA GLY A 200 -2.73 14.55 12.76
C GLY A 200 -2.41 13.65 13.94
N GLY A 201 -2.21 12.34 13.70
CA GLY A 201 -1.88 11.36 14.73
C GLY A 201 -0.40 11.35 15.09
N ALA A 202 -0.08 10.81 16.25
CA ALA A 202 1.31 10.66 16.72
C ALA A 202 1.98 9.44 16.07
N VAL A 203 2.36 9.55 14.80
CA VAL A 203 3.11 8.49 14.10
C VAL A 203 4.44 8.23 14.80
N THR A 204 4.77 6.96 14.99
CA THR A 204 6.02 6.55 15.62
C THR A 204 6.98 5.94 14.61
N LEU A 205 8.19 6.51 14.52
CA LEU A 205 9.30 5.96 13.74
C LEU A 205 10.41 5.51 14.69
N THR A 206 10.74 4.22 14.70
CA THR A 206 11.80 3.67 15.55
C THR A 206 12.82 2.91 14.71
N ASN A 207 14.10 3.22 14.88
CA ASN A 207 15.20 2.57 14.15
C ASN A 207 14.99 2.56 12.62
N CYS A 208 14.53 3.69 12.07
CA CYS A 208 14.31 3.86 10.64
C CYS A 208 15.44 4.67 9.99
N THR A 209 15.75 4.35 8.74
CA THR A 209 16.82 5.00 7.96
C THR A 209 16.23 5.60 6.67
N SER A 210 16.56 6.85 6.39
CA SER A 210 16.16 7.55 5.15
C SER A 210 17.42 8.09 4.45
N VAL A 211 17.65 7.68 3.19
CA VAL A 211 18.89 8.05 2.45
C VAL A 211 18.56 8.38 0.99
N ASN A 212 19.10 9.49 0.49
CA ASN A 212 19.04 9.88 -0.93
C ASN A 212 17.61 9.89 -1.51
N ASN A 213 16.61 10.30 -0.75
CA ASN A 213 15.25 10.50 -1.25
C ASN A 213 15.09 11.94 -1.75
N GLY A 214 14.16 12.18 -2.70
CA GLY A 214 13.88 13.49 -3.28
C GLY A 214 14.87 13.90 -4.37
N MET A 215 15.37 12.96 -5.14
CA MET A 215 16.33 13.20 -6.24
C MET A 215 15.66 13.12 -7.61
#